data_1b1b04ba1295c8d6b448671dc018e2f7
#
_entry.id   1b1b04ba1295c8d6b448671dc018e2f7
#
_cell.length_a   1.000
_cell.length_b   1.000
_cell.length_c   1.000
_cell.angle_alpha   90.00
_cell.angle_beta   90.00
_cell.angle_gamma   90.00
#
_symmetry.space_group_name_H-M   'P 1'
#
loop_
_entity.id
_entity.type
_entity.pdbx_description
1 polymer ?
#
loop_
_entity_poly.entity_id
_entity_poly.type
_entity_poly.pdbx_seq_one_letter_code
_entity_poly.pdbx_strand_id
1 'polypeptide(L)'
;FVAAALEAAIEIGSFIVIDYAYKEMVFDDAYPQYYSWGPSDNFISLRSNSKWCRGLGRRLGWVEAPDFVVEAMESIQNSTILCPDMLHQMAMTRYIETATNNNTLLTYIKDVNKQYQTAARQTVASINKNLGLPVLEPEGGLYSCVKIGSDGGKFVEDVLKRTGVLFVPGWGFGRSLRNAVRISYGPL
;
A
#
# COMPACT_ATOMS: atom_id res chain seq x y z
N PHE A 1 11.91 13.35 5.09
CA PHE A 1 12.24 12.90 3.73
C PHE A 1 11.33 13.55 2.68
N VAL A 2 9.98 13.39 2.76
CA VAL A 2 9.06 13.92 1.73
C VAL A 2 9.13 15.44 1.61
N ALA A 3 9.19 16.20 2.73
CA ALA A 3 9.32 17.65 2.70
C ALA A 3 10.60 18.09 1.91
N ALA A 4 11.73 17.49 2.23
CA ALA A 4 12.98 17.81 1.53
C ALA A 4 12.95 17.40 0.04
N ALA A 5 12.26 16.30 -0.30
CA ALA A 5 12.07 15.90 -1.68
C ALA A 5 11.15 16.87 -2.44
N LEU A 6 10.11 17.38 -1.77
CA LEU A 6 9.21 18.39 -2.36
C LEU A 6 9.95 19.74 -2.58
N GLU A 7 10.72 20.20 -1.60
CA GLU A 7 11.56 21.38 -1.74
C GLU A 7 12.50 21.26 -2.94
N ALA A 8 13.20 20.13 -3.05
CA ALA A 8 14.08 19.87 -4.19
C ALA A 8 13.32 19.82 -5.53
N ALA A 9 12.13 19.24 -5.56
CA ALA A 9 11.29 19.19 -6.75
C ALA A 9 10.87 20.61 -7.20
N ILE A 10 10.52 21.47 -6.26
CA ILE A 10 10.18 22.87 -6.53
C ILE A 10 11.38 23.61 -7.11
N GLU A 11 12.56 23.47 -6.49
CA GLU A 11 13.80 24.14 -6.93
C GLU A 11 14.20 23.80 -8.36
N ILE A 12 14.00 22.56 -8.79
CA ILE A 12 14.38 22.11 -10.14
C ILE A 12 13.22 22.12 -11.14
N GLY A 13 12.04 22.62 -10.76
CA GLY A 13 10.86 22.66 -11.63
C GLY A 13 10.32 21.27 -12.00
N SER A 14 10.43 20.30 -11.10
CA SER A 14 10.00 18.92 -11.30
C SER A 14 8.78 18.58 -10.43
N PHE A 15 8.23 17.39 -10.62
CA PHE A 15 7.14 16.85 -9.79
C PHE A 15 7.66 15.78 -8.85
N ILE A 16 7.02 15.70 -7.68
CA ILE A 16 7.08 14.53 -6.81
C ILE A 16 5.75 13.78 -6.90
N VAL A 17 5.82 12.49 -7.26
CA VAL A 17 4.66 11.60 -7.32
C VAL A 17 4.80 10.58 -6.21
N ILE A 18 3.82 10.51 -5.31
CA ILE A 18 3.85 9.54 -4.21
C ILE A 18 2.66 8.59 -4.33
N ASP A 19 2.96 7.30 -4.34
CA ASP A 19 1.96 6.23 -4.25
C ASP A 19 1.58 6.00 -2.79
N TYR A 20 0.42 6.49 -2.42
CA TYR A 20 -0.17 6.37 -1.09
C TYR A 20 -1.24 5.26 -1.00
N ALA A 21 -1.12 4.20 -1.79
CA ALA A 21 -2.06 3.08 -1.72
C ALA A 21 -2.15 2.42 -0.32
N TYR A 22 -1.13 2.60 0.51
CA TYR A 22 -1.04 2.08 1.89
C TYR A 22 -1.04 3.18 2.95
N LYS A 23 -1.42 4.42 2.63
CA LYS A 23 -1.38 5.57 3.53
C LYS A 23 -1.99 5.30 4.91
N GLU A 24 -3.14 4.64 4.94
CA GLU A 24 -3.90 4.36 6.15
C GLU A 24 -3.40 3.13 6.92
N MET A 25 -2.44 2.37 6.37
CA MET A 25 -2.01 1.08 6.92
C MET A 25 -0.67 1.19 7.65
N VAL A 26 -0.62 1.99 8.69
CA VAL A 26 0.54 2.21 9.55
C VAL A 26 0.21 1.72 10.96
N PHE A 27 1.16 1.05 11.62
CA PHE A 27 0.92 0.39 12.91
C PHE A 27 1.20 1.26 14.12
N ASP A 28 1.60 2.52 13.92
CA ASP A 28 1.76 3.49 14.99
C ASP A 28 0.66 4.54 14.98
N ASP A 29 0.52 5.24 16.10
CA ASP A 29 -0.47 6.30 16.27
C ASP A 29 -0.03 7.65 15.62
N ALA A 30 1.19 7.71 15.11
CA ALA A 30 1.77 8.91 14.50
C ALA A 30 1.46 9.03 12.99
N TYR A 31 0.76 8.04 12.40
CA TYR A 31 0.49 8.02 10.97
C TYR A 31 -0.08 9.32 10.38
N PRO A 32 -0.94 10.11 11.07
CA PRO A 32 -1.44 11.36 10.50
C PRO A 32 -0.34 12.38 10.22
N GLN A 33 0.76 12.34 10.95
CA GLN A 33 1.90 13.27 10.80
C GLN A 33 2.71 13.01 9.52
N TYR A 34 2.67 11.79 8.98
CA TYR A 34 3.38 11.44 7.74
C TYR A 34 2.73 12.02 6.47
N TYR A 35 1.55 12.63 6.60
CA TYR A 35 0.70 13.01 5.46
C TYR A 35 0.17 14.44 5.54
N SER A 36 0.77 15.28 6.37
CA SER A 36 0.36 16.67 6.59
C SER A 36 0.99 17.64 5.58
N TRP A 37 1.06 17.25 4.31
CA TRP A 37 1.57 18.09 3.24
C TRP A 37 0.46 19.01 2.73
N GLY A 38 0.77 20.30 2.63
CA GLY A 38 -0.10 21.26 1.99
C GLY A 38 -0.20 21.03 0.47
N PRO A 39 -1.21 21.61 -0.19
CA PRO A 39 -1.29 21.62 -1.65
C PRO A 39 -0.02 22.26 -2.24
N SER A 40 0.50 21.66 -3.30
CA SER A 40 1.64 22.18 -4.05
C SER A 40 1.49 21.82 -5.52
N ASP A 41 1.83 22.74 -6.41
CA ASP A 41 1.82 22.53 -7.85
C ASP A 41 2.84 21.48 -8.32
N ASN A 42 3.75 21.09 -7.44
CA ASN A 42 4.77 20.08 -7.70
C ASN A 42 4.48 18.73 -7.04
N PHE A 43 3.30 18.55 -6.41
CA PHE A 43 2.98 17.34 -5.66
C PHE A 43 1.77 16.61 -6.24
N ILE A 44 1.95 15.31 -6.51
CA ILE A 44 0.91 14.41 -7.00
C ILE A 44 0.81 13.22 -6.07
N SER A 45 -0.38 12.98 -5.52
CA SER A 45 -0.69 11.88 -4.62
C SER A 45 -1.58 10.85 -5.33
N LEU A 46 -1.12 9.61 -5.39
CA LEU A 46 -1.92 8.49 -5.91
C LEU A 46 -2.56 7.74 -4.74
N ARG A 47 -3.87 7.59 -4.79
CA ARG A 47 -4.66 7.00 -3.72
C ARG A 47 -5.40 5.75 -4.21
N SER A 48 -5.70 4.84 -3.30
CA SER A 48 -6.44 3.62 -3.62
C SER A 48 -7.32 3.18 -2.46
N ASN A 49 -8.54 2.70 -2.77
CA ASN A 49 -9.41 2.06 -1.79
C ASN A 49 -9.13 0.57 -1.62
N SER A 50 -8.21 0.01 -2.41
CA SER A 50 -7.99 -1.44 -2.45
C SER A 50 -7.53 -2.03 -1.12
N LYS A 51 -6.81 -1.27 -0.30
CA LYS A 51 -6.13 -1.80 0.89
C LYS A 51 -6.86 -1.44 2.17
N TRP A 52 -6.97 -0.15 2.50
CA TRP A 52 -7.51 0.33 3.77
C TRP A 52 -8.99 -0.04 3.99
N CYS A 53 -9.81 -0.05 2.93
CA CYS A 53 -11.24 -0.40 3.01
C CYS A 53 -11.58 -1.79 2.43
N ARG A 54 -10.56 -2.63 2.20
CA ARG A 54 -10.72 -3.98 1.64
C ARG A 54 -11.41 -4.05 0.27
N GLY A 55 -11.29 -2.96 -0.52
CA GLY A 55 -11.91 -2.82 -1.84
C GLY A 55 -11.14 -3.46 -3.00
N LEU A 56 -10.40 -4.53 -2.77
CA LEU A 56 -9.44 -5.14 -3.70
C LEU A 56 -10.00 -5.43 -5.10
N GLY A 57 -11.19 -6.01 -5.18
CA GLY A 57 -11.80 -6.43 -6.45
C GLY A 57 -12.47 -5.31 -7.23
N ARG A 58 -12.67 -4.16 -6.64
CA ARG A 58 -13.43 -3.05 -7.24
C ARG A 58 -12.61 -2.11 -8.11
N ARG A 59 -11.29 -2.17 -8.00
CA ARG A 59 -10.33 -1.46 -8.86
C ARG A 59 -10.56 0.05 -8.94
N LEU A 60 -10.77 0.71 -7.78
CA LEU A 60 -10.95 2.15 -7.65
C LEU A 60 -9.75 2.79 -6.98
N GLY A 61 -9.24 3.85 -7.58
CA GLY A 61 -8.25 4.76 -7.03
C GLY A 61 -8.56 6.17 -7.48
N TRP A 62 -7.84 7.14 -6.94
CA TRP A 62 -7.95 8.53 -7.35
C TRP A 62 -6.61 9.25 -7.24
N VAL A 63 -6.53 10.42 -7.81
CA VAL A 63 -5.36 11.28 -7.79
C VAL A 63 -5.73 12.58 -7.10
N GLU A 64 -4.85 13.04 -6.23
CA GLU A 64 -4.87 14.38 -5.65
C GLU A 64 -3.70 15.13 -6.29
N ALA A 65 -3.97 16.12 -7.14
CA ALA A 65 -2.96 16.80 -7.94
C ALA A 65 -3.42 18.22 -8.29
N PRO A 66 -2.53 19.10 -8.80
CA PRO A 66 -2.91 20.39 -9.35
C PRO A 66 -3.91 20.28 -10.50
N ASP A 67 -4.77 21.30 -10.67
CA ASP A 67 -5.87 21.29 -11.63
C ASP A 67 -5.42 20.94 -13.05
N PHE A 68 -4.32 21.52 -13.52
CA PHE A 68 -3.81 21.26 -14.88
C PHE A 68 -3.38 19.79 -15.09
N VAL A 69 -2.95 19.10 -14.03
CA VAL A 69 -2.64 17.66 -14.07
C VAL A 69 -3.93 16.85 -14.12
N VAL A 70 -4.92 17.23 -13.31
CA VAL A 70 -6.24 16.56 -13.27
C VAL A 70 -6.94 16.70 -14.62
N GLU A 71 -6.95 17.87 -15.22
CA GLU A 71 -7.54 18.13 -16.54
C GLU A 71 -6.88 17.28 -17.64
N ALA A 72 -5.54 17.20 -17.64
CA ALA A 72 -4.80 16.34 -18.57
C ALA A 72 -5.12 14.85 -18.38
N MET A 73 -5.19 14.39 -17.13
CA MET A 73 -5.56 13.00 -16.81
C MET A 73 -6.99 12.68 -17.20
N GLU A 74 -7.94 13.60 -16.98
CA GLU A 74 -9.34 13.44 -17.38
C GLU A 74 -9.48 13.30 -18.91
N SER A 75 -8.76 14.12 -19.67
CA SER A 75 -8.74 14.03 -21.13
C SER A 75 -8.22 12.67 -21.62
N ILE A 76 -7.13 12.16 -21.02
CA ILE A 76 -6.57 10.85 -21.35
C ILE A 76 -7.54 9.74 -20.95
N GLN A 77 -8.11 9.82 -19.75
CA GLN A 77 -9.08 8.84 -19.26
C GLN A 77 -10.30 8.73 -20.16
N ASN A 78 -10.86 9.84 -20.58
CA ASN A 78 -12.00 9.88 -21.51
C ASN A 78 -11.69 9.21 -22.85
N SER A 79 -10.44 9.25 -23.29
CA SER A 79 -10.00 8.65 -24.55
C SER A 79 -9.58 7.16 -24.41
N THR A 80 -9.45 6.64 -23.20
CA THR A 80 -8.92 5.27 -22.95
C THR A 80 -9.95 4.37 -22.28
N ILE A 81 -10.26 4.62 -21.01
CA ILE A 81 -11.13 3.76 -20.19
C ILE A 81 -12.49 4.37 -19.87
N LEU A 82 -12.71 5.59 -20.29
CA LEU A 82 -13.90 6.43 -20.06
C LEU A 82 -14.08 6.77 -18.58
N CYS A 83 -14.54 5.81 -17.76
CA CYS A 83 -14.67 6.00 -16.31
C CYS A 83 -14.55 4.66 -15.56
N PRO A 84 -14.12 4.68 -14.28
CA PRO A 84 -14.26 3.52 -13.40
C PRO A 84 -15.73 3.19 -13.10
N ASP A 85 -15.98 2.02 -12.50
CA ASP A 85 -17.32 1.59 -12.06
C ASP A 85 -18.03 2.69 -11.23
N MET A 86 -19.07 3.29 -11.83
CA MET A 86 -19.82 4.39 -11.23
C MET A 86 -20.55 3.95 -9.96
N LEU A 87 -21.11 2.74 -9.94
CA LEU A 87 -21.83 2.24 -8.78
C LEU A 87 -20.90 2.14 -7.57
N HIS A 88 -19.67 1.68 -7.80
CA HIS A 88 -18.69 1.61 -6.73
C HIS A 88 -18.23 2.99 -6.26
N GLN A 89 -18.06 3.96 -7.18
CA GLN A 89 -17.74 5.34 -6.82
C GLN A 89 -18.84 5.93 -5.90
N MET A 90 -20.11 5.81 -6.30
CA MET A 90 -21.25 6.28 -5.50
C MET A 90 -21.31 5.59 -4.12
N ALA A 91 -21.10 4.28 -4.08
CA ALA A 91 -21.09 3.52 -2.83
C ALA A 91 -19.96 3.96 -1.90
N MET A 92 -18.75 4.20 -2.44
CA MET A 92 -17.61 4.68 -1.66
C MET A 92 -17.82 6.10 -1.15
N THR A 93 -18.31 7.00 -1.99
CA THR A 93 -18.67 8.35 -1.58
C THR A 93 -19.65 8.31 -0.41
N ARG A 94 -20.74 7.58 -0.55
CA ARG A 94 -21.75 7.46 0.50
C ARG A 94 -21.21 6.84 1.79
N TYR A 95 -20.35 5.83 1.66
CA TYR A 95 -19.69 5.21 2.80
C TYR A 95 -18.80 6.21 3.54
N ILE A 96 -17.91 6.91 2.84
CA ILE A 96 -16.97 7.87 3.43
C ILE A 96 -17.73 9.02 4.10
N GLU A 97 -18.72 9.62 3.43
CA GLU A 97 -19.56 10.68 3.99
C GLU A 97 -20.26 10.23 5.28
N THR A 98 -20.92 9.07 5.23
CA THR A 98 -21.63 8.53 6.39
C THR A 98 -20.69 8.22 7.55
N ALA A 99 -19.56 7.59 7.27
CA ALA A 99 -18.58 7.23 8.28
C ALA A 99 -17.87 8.46 8.88
N THR A 100 -17.64 9.49 8.08
CA THR A 100 -17.08 10.78 8.53
C THR A 100 -18.07 11.50 9.42
N ASN A 101 -19.32 11.65 8.98
CA ASN A 101 -20.38 12.33 9.76
C ASN A 101 -20.67 11.63 11.10
N ASN A 102 -20.53 10.32 11.15
CA ASN A 102 -20.71 9.54 12.38
C ASN A 102 -19.42 9.38 13.19
N ASN A 103 -18.30 9.98 12.78
CA ASN A 103 -16.98 9.83 13.41
C ASN A 103 -16.51 8.37 13.53
N THR A 104 -16.94 7.48 12.62
CA THR A 104 -16.58 6.05 12.66
C THR A 104 -15.44 5.69 11.72
N LEU A 105 -15.09 6.55 10.75
CA LEU A 105 -14.05 6.25 9.77
C LEU A 105 -12.67 6.02 10.41
N LEU A 106 -12.25 6.92 11.29
CA LEU A 106 -10.96 6.79 11.98
C LEU A 106 -10.93 5.59 12.93
N THR A 107 -12.05 5.29 13.60
CA THR A 107 -12.16 4.10 14.45
C THR A 107 -12.00 2.84 13.63
N TYR A 108 -12.66 2.75 12.48
CA TYR A 108 -12.50 1.63 11.54
C TYR A 108 -11.05 1.44 11.09
N ILE A 109 -10.38 2.53 10.68
CA ILE A 109 -8.97 2.46 10.26
C ILE A 109 -8.06 1.96 11.38
N LYS A 110 -8.25 2.46 12.60
CA LYS A 110 -7.47 2.02 13.78
C LYS A 110 -7.70 0.55 14.09
N ASP A 111 -8.95 0.10 14.08
CA ASP A 111 -9.30 -1.30 14.38
C ASP A 111 -8.73 -2.25 13.33
N VAL A 112 -8.80 -1.89 12.06
CA VAL A 112 -8.22 -2.67 10.97
C VAL A 112 -6.70 -2.74 11.10
N ASN A 113 -6.05 -1.61 11.38
CA ASN A 113 -4.59 -1.58 11.58
C ASN A 113 -4.14 -2.44 12.76
N LYS A 114 -4.89 -2.44 13.86
CA LYS A 114 -4.62 -3.30 15.01
C LYS A 114 -4.74 -4.80 14.67
N GLN A 115 -5.71 -5.17 13.84
CA GLN A 115 -5.82 -6.55 13.33
C GLN A 115 -4.62 -6.93 12.48
N TYR A 116 -4.20 -6.07 11.54
CA TYR A 116 -3.01 -6.30 10.70
C TYR A 116 -1.73 -6.35 11.52
N GLN A 117 -1.55 -5.47 12.49
CA GLN A 117 -0.41 -5.48 13.38
C GLN A 117 -0.33 -6.80 14.17
N THR A 118 -1.45 -7.29 14.66
CA THR A 118 -1.53 -8.58 15.36
C THR A 118 -1.12 -9.72 14.45
N ALA A 119 -1.67 -9.78 13.23
CA ALA A 119 -1.33 -10.79 12.24
C ALA A 119 0.15 -10.73 11.83
N ALA A 120 0.70 -9.53 11.65
CA ALA A 120 2.11 -9.31 11.36
C ALA A 120 3.01 -9.87 12.46
N ARG A 121 2.75 -9.51 13.74
CA ARG A 121 3.50 -10.01 14.90
C ARG A 121 3.44 -11.54 15.04
N GLN A 122 2.26 -12.12 14.85
CA GLN A 122 2.09 -13.58 14.88
C GLN A 122 2.86 -14.26 13.75
N THR A 123 2.86 -13.68 12.56
CA THR A 123 3.59 -14.20 11.40
C THR A 123 5.11 -14.16 11.66
N VAL A 124 5.64 -13.02 12.11
CA VAL A 124 7.07 -12.87 12.46
C VAL A 124 7.46 -13.87 13.54
N ALA A 125 6.68 -13.96 14.62
CA ALA A 125 6.94 -14.90 15.72
C ALA A 125 6.94 -16.36 15.25
N SER A 126 5.99 -16.73 14.37
CA SER A 126 5.90 -18.07 13.79
C SER A 126 7.10 -18.42 12.92
N ILE A 127 7.56 -17.49 12.08
CA ILE A 127 8.73 -17.69 11.22
C ILE A 127 9.99 -17.84 12.08
N ASN A 128 10.20 -16.96 13.05
CA ASN A 128 11.34 -17.05 13.97
C ASN A 128 11.36 -18.37 14.74
N LYS A 129 10.20 -18.78 15.27
CA LYS A 129 10.08 -20.01 16.06
C LYS A 129 10.28 -21.28 15.23
N ASN A 130 9.68 -21.35 14.06
CA ASN A 130 9.61 -22.60 13.30
C ASN A 130 10.69 -22.75 12.23
N LEU A 131 11.19 -21.62 11.68
CA LEU A 131 12.15 -21.62 10.60
C LEU A 131 13.50 -21.02 10.99
N GLY A 132 13.57 -20.19 12.04
CA GLY A 132 14.80 -19.49 12.42
C GLY A 132 15.37 -18.57 11.35
N LEU A 133 14.53 -18.11 10.41
CA LEU A 133 14.95 -17.27 9.30
C LEU A 133 14.79 -15.79 9.65
N PRO A 134 15.71 -14.93 9.20
CA PRO A 134 15.57 -13.49 9.33
C PRO A 134 14.34 -13.00 8.57
N VAL A 135 13.43 -12.31 9.27
CA VAL A 135 12.21 -11.75 8.74
C VAL A 135 12.18 -10.25 9.01
N LEU A 136 11.78 -9.46 8.02
CA LEU A 136 11.59 -8.02 8.18
C LEU A 136 10.39 -7.78 9.09
N GLU A 137 10.60 -7.04 10.19
CA GLU A 137 9.51 -6.64 11.07
C GLU A 137 8.70 -5.50 10.43
N PRO A 138 7.41 -5.69 10.12
CA PRO A 138 6.66 -4.68 9.41
C PRO A 138 6.13 -3.59 10.36
N GLU A 139 6.25 -2.34 9.92
CA GLU A 139 5.71 -1.15 10.60
C GLU A 139 4.36 -0.73 10.01
N GLY A 140 3.88 -1.44 8.99
CA GLY A 140 2.62 -1.18 8.30
C GLY A 140 2.41 -2.13 7.12
N GLY A 141 1.34 -1.86 6.35
CA GLY A 141 1.03 -2.61 5.14
C GLY A 141 0.50 -4.02 5.40
N LEU A 142 0.70 -4.93 4.44
CA LEU A 142 0.15 -6.29 4.42
C LEU A 142 1.22 -7.36 4.18
N TYR A 143 2.47 -6.97 4.07
CA TYR A 143 3.53 -7.85 3.60
C TYR A 143 4.78 -7.74 4.47
N SER A 144 5.52 -8.83 4.51
CA SER A 144 6.88 -8.86 5.00
C SER A 144 7.77 -9.65 4.05
N CYS A 145 9.09 -9.56 4.24
CA CYS A 145 10.09 -10.32 3.50
C CYS A 145 10.85 -11.23 4.44
N VAL A 146 11.01 -12.48 4.02
CA VAL A 146 11.81 -13.48 4.72
C VAL A 146 13.08 -13.73 3.94
N LYS A 147 14.23 -13.56 4.58
CA LYS A 147 15.53 -13.84 3.95
C LYS A 147 15.81 -15.34 4.05
N ILE A 148 15.97 -15.99 2.91
CA ILE A 148 16.09 -17.46 2.80
C ILE A 148 17.54 -17.94 2.53
N GLY A 149 18.51 -17.03 2.38
CA GLY A 149 19.91 -17.38 2.17
C GLY A 149 20.27 -17.99 0.80
N SER A 150 19.27 -18.21 -0.06
CA SER A 150 19.43 -18.76 -1.42
C SER A 150 18.63 -17.94 -2.43
N ASP A 151 18.68 -18.31 -3.73
CA ASP A 151 17.87 -17.64 -4.75
C ASP A 151 16.37 -17.82 -4.48
N GLY A 152 15.65 -16.69 -4.38
CA GLY A 152 14.23 -16.67 -4.02
C GLY A 152 13.34 -17.38 -5.05
N GLY A 153 13.67 -17.30 -6.34
CA GLY A 153 12.91 -17.97 -7.38
C GLY A 153 12.98 -19.48 -7.26
N LYS A 154 14.20 -20.02 -7.13
CA LYS A 154 14.42 -21.45 -6.95
C LYS A 154 13.75 -21.97 -5.66
N PHE A 155 13.86 -21.23 -4.57
CA PHE A 155 13.19 -21.58 -3.32
C PHE A 155 11.67 -21.68 -3.50
N VAL A 156 11.05 -20.70 -4.16
CA VAL A 156 9.60 -20.72 -4.42
C VAL A 156 9.18 -21.93 -5.24
N GLU A 157 9.93 -22.27 -6.29
CA GLU A 157 9.66 -23.47 -7.08
C GLU A 157 9.75 -24.76 -6.28
N ASP A 158 10.79 -24.90 -5.44
CA ASP A 158 11.00 -26.08 -4.63
C ASP A 158 9.91 -26.24 -3.56
N VAL A 159 9.51 -25.15 -2.91
CA VAL A 159 8.43 -25.16 -1.92
C VAL A 159 7.09 -25.48 -2.58
N LEU A 160 6.79 -24.87 -3.72
CA LEU A 160 5.56 -25.14 -4.45
C LEU A 160 5.45 -26.62 -4.83
N LYS A 161 6.53 -27.22 -5.37
CA LYS A 161 6.54 -28.64 -5.75
C LYS A 161 6.34 -29.58 -4.57
N ARG A 162 6.86 -29.23 -3.39
CA ARG A 162 6.80 -30.10 -2.19
C ARG A 162 5.53 -29.92 -1.37
N THR A 163 4.96 -28.74 -1.34
CA THR A 163 3.92 -28.37 -0.36
C THR A 163 2.65 -27.82 -0.99
N GLY A 164 2.68 -27.42 -2.26
CA GLY A 164 1.60 -26.69 -2.91
C GLY A 164 1.49 -25.22 -2.50
N VAL A 165 2.40 -24.73 -1.64
CA VAL A 165 2.40 -23.33 -1.17
C VAL A 165 3.20 -22.46 -2.13
N LEU A 166 2.58 -21.36 -2.60
CA LEU A 166 3.20 -20.40 -3.50
C LEU A 166 3.54 -19.11 -2.76
N PHE A 167 4.81 -18.75 -2.77
CA PHE A 167 5.30 -17.44 -2.33
C PHE A 167 5.61 -16.53 -3.52
N VAL A 168 5.82 -15.26 -3.26
CA VAL A 168 6.31 -14.33 -4.28
C VAL A 168 7.82 -14.16 -4.10
N PRO A 169 8.65 -14.46 -5.12
CA PRO A 169 10.09 -14.31 -5.01
C PRO A 169 10.47 -12.83 -4.89
N GLY A 170 11.44 -12.55 -4.01
CA GLY A 170 11.82 -11.18 -3.65
C GLY A 170 12.51 -10.42 -4.79
N TRP A 171 13.12 -11.09 -5.76
CA TRP A 171 13.78 -10.44 -6.89
C TRP A 171 12.86 -9.52 -7.70
N GLY A 172 11.55 -9.78 -7.72
CA GLY A 172 10.55 -8.91 -8.34
C GLY A 172 10.42 -7.53 -7.67
N PHE A 173 10.99 -7.35 -6.48
CA PHE A 173 10.97 -6.10 -5.71
C PHE A 173 12.36 -5.42 -5.61
N GLY A 174 13.33 -5.92 -6.34
CA GLY A 174 14.66 -5.32 -6.42
C GLY A 174 15.80 -6.31 -6.11
N ARG A 175 17.01 -5.91 -6.52
CA ARG A 175 18.21 -6.78 -6.41
C ARG A 175 18.56 -7.15 -4.97
N SER A 176 18.31 -6.24 -4.01
CA SER A 176 18.56 -6.46 -2.57
C SER A 176 17.71 -7.59 -1.98
N LEU A 177 16.56 -7.90 -2.61
CA LEU A 177 15.63 -8.94 -2.16
C LEU A 177 15.74 -10.24 -2.96
N ARG A 178 16.77 -10.41 -3.78
CA ARG A 178 16.95 -11.62 -4.59
C ARG A 178 16.95 -12.91 -3.75
N ASN A 179 17.56 -12.86 -2.56
CA ASN A 179 17.65 -13.98 -1.62
C ASN A 179 16.54 -13.93 -0.55
N ALA A 180 15.38 -13.44 -0.92
CA ALA A 180 14.22 -13.34 -0.04
C ALA A 180 12.94 -13.78 -0.75
N VAL A 181 11.91 -14.02 0.02
CA VAL A 181 10.54 -14.20 -0.45
C VAL A 181 9.62 -13.22 0.27
N ARG A 182 8.61 -12.72 -0.44
CA ARG A 182 7.55 -11.93 0.15
C ARG A 182 6.43 -12.85 0.67
N ILE A 183 6.01 -12.58 1.87
CA ILE A 183 4.84 -13.21 2.49
C ILE A 183 3.76 -12.18 2.74
N SER A 184 2.50 -12.59 2.69
CA SER A 184 1.35 -11.78 3.04
C SER A 184 0.81 -12.23 4.40
N TYR A 185 0.51 -11.29 5.28
CA TYR A 185 -0.22 -11.50 6.53
C TYR A 185 -1.57 -10.76 6.51
N GLY A 186 -1.92 -10.21 5.36
CA GLY A 186 -3.22 -9.56 5.19
C GLY A 186 -4.38 -10.53 5.36
N PRO A 187 -5.59 -10.02 5.60
CA PRO A 187 -6.75 -10.88 5.77
C PRO A 187 -7.01 -11.66 4.49
N LEU A 188 -7.28 -12.89 4.68
CA LEU A 188 -7.89 -13.79 3.70
C LEU A 188 -9.40 -13.56 3.66
#